data_67d675ce33e60730bbfabc3818133be3
#
_entry.id   67d675ce33e60730bbfabc3818133be3
#
_cell.length_a   1.000
_cell.length_b   1.000
_cell.length_c   1.000
_cell.angle_alpha   90.00
_cell.angle_beta   90.00
_cell.angle_gamma   90.00
#
_symmetry.space_group_name_H-M   'P 1'
#
loop_
_entity.id
_entity.type
_entity.pdbx_description
1 polymer ?
#
loop_
_entity_poly.entity_id
_entity_poly.type
_entity_poly.pdbx_seq_one_letter_code
_entity_poly.pdbx_strand_id
1 'polypeptide(L)'
;MKHFCLALLVISSVMRANAAVIVVPPDYNSGGEPISGPFSQFSTPPNITSMRYQEVYASDQFSGINHGGGFITGVGYAIIGGGGLQPGGVIPKLQIDLSTTSKGPDGLSTVFAENVGADNRIVVGPKPVYIAANTPGDPTGFGVFIRFDTPFFYDPAQGNLLMDVRNIEAPGFVQSAGSFAGLNKSGDSISSVFAFNVGDATGIRDTIGMTTAFVVEPIPEPSTITLLTLALPLIFFAVRRKRQPTN
;
A
#
# COMPACT_ATOMS: atom_id res chain seq x y z
N MET A 1 30.67 51.94 19.84
CA MET A 1 30.80 50.61 19.22
C MET A 1 29.39 50.05 19.04
N LYS A 2 28.90 50.02 17.80
CA LYS A 2 27.52 49.61 17.46
C LYS A 2 27.51 48.10 17.22
N HIS A 3 26.77 47.35 18.04
CA HIS A 3 26.56 45.92 17.85
C HIS A 3 25.49 45.71 16.78
N PHE A 4 25.89 45.22 15.61
CA PHE A 4 24.99 44.75 14.55
C PHE A 4 24.55 43.34 14.93
N CYS A 5 23.33 43.19 15.43
CA CYS A 5 22.68 41.89 15.55
C CYS A 5 22.11 41.50 14.17
N LEU A 6 22.82 40.59 13.48
CA LEU A 6 22.34 39.98 12.23
C LEU A 6 21.41 38.82 12.61
N ALA A 7 20.10 39.05 12.60
CA ALA A 7 19.13 37.98 12.75
C ALA A 7 19.05 37.19 11.43
N LEU A 8 19.63 36.00 11.41
CA LEU A 8 19.54 35.07 10.28
C LEU A 8 18.16 34.40 10.34
N LEU A 9 17.22 34.87 9.51
CA LEU A 9 15.91 34.23 9.34
C LEU A 9 16.10 32.97 8.50
N VAL A 10 16.15 31.80 9.13
CA VAL A 10 16.21 30.51 8.43
C VAL A 10 14.79 30.16 8.03
N ILE A 11 14.44 30.43 6.78
CA ILE A 11 13.20 29.90 6.17
C ILE A 11 13.47 28.43 5.81
N SER A 12 13.06 27.52 6.68
CA SER A 12 13.05 26.10 6.36
C SER A 12 11.88 25.83 5.41
N SER A 13 12.15 25.79 4.12
CA SER A 13 11.21 25.21 3.16
C SER A 13 11.16 23.69 3.42
N VAL A 14 10.10 23.24 4.09
CA VAL A 14 9.80 21.81 4.17
C VAL A 14 9.41 21.39 2.75
N MET A 15 10.33 20.79 2.01
CA MET A 15 9.99 20.07 0.80
C MET A 15 9.08 18.92 1.20
N ARG A 16 7.78 19.05 0.94
CA ARG A 16 6.86 17.92 1.03
C ARG A 16 7.18 17.02 -0.13
N ALA A 17 7.76 15.88 0.15
CA ALA A 17 7.82 14.81 -0.83
C ALA A 17 6.38 14.41 -1.17
N ASN A 18 6.03 14.46 -2.45
CA ASN A 18 4.69 14.08 -2.91
C ASN A 18 4.53 12.56 -2.79
N ALA A 19 3.33 12.13 -2.40
CA ALA A 19 2.99 10.72 -2.47
C ALA A 19 3.09 10.23 -3.92
N ALA A 20 3.67 9.05 -4.10
CA ALA A 20 3.72 8.36 -5.38
C ALA A 20 2.57 7.35 -5.47
N VAL A 21 2.06 7.13 -6.67
CA VAL A 21 1.13 6.03 -6.96
C VAL A 21 1.88 4.97 -7.75
N ILE A 22 1.93 3.75 -7.22
CA ILE A 22 2.57 2.60 -7.85
C ILE A 22 1.49 1.61 -8.24
N VAL A 23 1.39 1.33 -9.53
CA VAL A 23 0.41 0.38 -10.09
C VAL A 23 1.08 -0.96 -10.33
N VAL A 24 0.46 -2.02 -9.82
CA VAL A 24 0.95 -3.39 -10.00
C VAL A 24 -0.21 -4.28 -10.48
N PRO A 25 -0.05 -4.96 -11.60
CA PRO A 25 1.03 -4.82 -12.58
C PRO A 25 0.89 -3.52 -13.40
N PRO A 26 2.01 -2.98 -13.94
CA PRO A 26 1.99 -1.71 -14.67
C PRO A 26 1.30 -1.79 -16.03
N ASP A 27 1.23 -2.98 -16.61
CA ASP A 27 0.70 -3.22 -17.98
C ASP A 27 -0.82 -3.32 -18.03
N TYR A 28 -1.50 -2.89 -17.00
CA TYR A 28 -2.95 -3.02 -16.84
C TYR A 28 -3.78 -2.33 -17.95
N ASN A 29 -3.20 -1.42 -18.72
CA ASN A 29 -3.90 -0.54 -19.67
C ASN A 29 -4.55 -1.22 -20.88
N SER A 30 -4.40 -2.51 -21.09
CA SER A 30 -4.79 -3.14 -22.35
C SER A 30 -5.74 -4.34 -22.22
N GLY A 31 -6.56 -4.38 -21.22
CA GLY A 31 -7.60 -5.38 -21.13
C GLY A 31 -7.42 -6.39 -20.01
N GLY A 32 -7.31 -5.88 -18.79
CA GLY A 32 -7.43 -6.72 -17.63
C GLY A 32 -8.71 -7.55 -17.70
N GLU A 33 -8.65 -8.80 -17.28
CA GLU A 33 -9.82 -9.65 -17.20
C GLU A 33 -10.70 -9.24 -16.03
N PRO A 34 -12.03 -9.33 -16.15
CA PRO A 34 -12.91 -9.08 -15.03
C PRO A 34 -12.75 -10.17 -13.99
N ILE A 35 -12.32 -9.81 -12.81
CA ILE A 35 -12.19 -10.73 -11.68
C ILE A 35 -13.08 -10.33 -10.52
N SER A 36 -13.51 -11.33 -9.77
CA SER A 36 -14.23 -11.14 -8.52
C SER A 36 -13.20 -11.09 -7.39
N GLY A 37 -12.83 -9.91 -6.94
CA GLY A 37 -11.92 -9.76 -5.80
C GLY A 37 -12.62 -10.04 -4.46
N PRO A 38 -11.92 -9.87 -3.34
CA PRO A 38 -12.44 -10.13 -1.99
C PRO A 38 -13.59 -9.20 -1.59
N PHE A 39 -13.89 -8.21 -2.41
CA PHE A 39 -14.95 -7.23 -2.18
C PHE A 39 -16.24 -7.55 -2.94
N SER A 40 -16.23 -8.56 -3.82
CA SER A 40 -17.38 -8.93 -4.61
C SER A 40 -18.34 -9.81 -3.80
N GLN A 41 -19.63 -9.67 -4.09
CA GLN A 41 -20.61 -10.61 -3.58
C GLN A 41 -20.58 -11.87 -4.44
N PHE A 42 -20.32 -13.01 -3.83
CA PHE A 42 -20.47 -14.29 -4.50
C PHE A 42 -21.91 -14.77 -4.35
N SER A 43 -22.66 -14.69 -5.43
CA SER A 43 -24.05 -15.14 -5.46
C SER A 43 -24.19 -16.66 -5.64
N THR A 44 -23.10 -17.36 -5.87
CA THR A 44 -23.10 -18.83 -6.08
C THR A 44 -21.78 -19.46 -5.62
N PRO A 45 -21.82 -20.50 -4.78
CA PRO A 45 -22.98 -21.15 -4.20
C PRO A 45 -23.65 -20.32 -3.11
N PRO A 46 -24.93 -20.57 -2.78
CA PRO A 46 -25.58 -19.87 -1.69
C PRO A 46 -24.79 -20.10 -0.41
N ASN A 47 -24.50 -19.01 0.33
CA ASN A 47 -23.91 -19.01 1.67
C ASN A 47 -22.40 -18.73 1.77
N ILE A 48 -21.76 -18.06 0.81
CA ILE A 48 -20.45 -17.45 1.10
C ILE A 48 -20.71 -16.23 1.99
N THR A 49 -20.37 -16.38 3.27
CA THR A 49 -20.60 -15.35 4.29
C THR A 49 -19.32 -14.61 4.70
N SER A 50 -18.19 -15.06 4.18
CA SER A 50 -16.89 -14.44 4.46
C SER A 50 -15.87 -14.88 3.40
N MET A 51 -14.73 -14.19 3.32
CA MET A 51 -13.64 -14.56 2.41
C MET A 51 -12.30 -14.14 3.00
N ARG A 52 -11.29 -14.96 2.79
CA ARG A 52 -9.89 -14.58 2.94
C ARG A 52 -9.21 -14.59 1.58
N TYR A 53 -8.43 -13.56 1.31
CA TYR A 53 -7.72 -13.39 0.05
C TYR A 53 -6.34 -12.83 0.34
N GLN A 54 -5.30 -13.56 -0.03
CA GLN A 54 -3.94 -13.05 -0.01
C GLN A 54 -3.45 -12.83 -1.44
N GLU A 55 -2.77 -11.73 -1.65
CA GLU A 55 -2.14 -11.41 -2.92
C GLU A 55 -0.71 -10.95 -2.68
N VAL A 56 0.21 -11.49 -3.47
CA VAL A 56 1.63 -11.11 -3.44
C VAL A 56 1.95 -10.24 -4.65
N TYR A 57 2.76 -9.23 -4.39
CA TYR A 57 3.25 -8.27 -5.38
C TYR A 57 4.77 -8.34 -5.42
N ALA A 58 5.34 -8.52 -6.61
CA ALA A 58 6.79 -8.59 -6.79
C ALA A 58 7.46 -7.26 -6.38
N SER A 59 8.55 -7.35 -5.63
CA SER A 59 9.24 -6.18 -5.06
C SER A 59 9.84 -5.25 -6.13
N ASP A 60 10.21 -5.77 -7.30
CA ASP A 60 10.75 -5.01 -8.43
C ASP A 60 9.75 -3.99 -9.01
N GLN A 61 8.44 -4.22 -8.78
CA GLN A 61 7.38 -3.29 -9.19
C GLN A 61 7.39 -2.00 -8.37
N PHE A 62 8.05 -2.02 -7.22
CA PHE A 62 8.15 -0.88 -6.30
C PHE A 62 9.47 -0.11 -6.46
N SER A 63 10.14 -0.25 -7.59
CA SER A 63 11.40 0.47 -7.90
C SER A 63 11.29 2.00 -7.85
N GLY A 64 10.06 2.55 -7.92
CA GLY A 64 9.79 3.97 -7.71
C GLY A 64 9.87 4.43 -6.24
N ILE A 65 10.00 3.50 -5.28
CA ILE A 65 10.28 3.84 -3.89
C ILE A 65 11.78 4.11 -3.75
N ASN A 66 12.14 5.26 -3.20
CA ASN A 66 13.53 5.62 -2.96
C ASN A 66 14.25 4.58 -2.09
N HIS A 67 15.58 4.50 -2.21
CA HIS A 67 16.39 3.65 -1.34
C HIS A 67 16.09 3.92 0.14
N GLY A 68 15.72 2.87 0.86
CA GLY A 68 15.37 2.93 2.28
C GLY A 68 13.87 2.80 2.58
N GLY A 69 13.03 2.58 1.55
CA GLY A 69 11.62 2.29 1.74
C GLY A 69 10.68 3.51 1.71
N GLY A 70 9.42 3.27 1.99
CA GLY A 70 8.36 4.27 2.05
C GLY A 70 7.16 3.78 2.87
N PHE A 71 6.22 4.67 3.12
CA PHE A 71 5.00 4.33 3.85
C PHE A 71 3.84 4.14 2.87
N ILE A 72 3.30 2.94 2.78
CA ILE A 72 2.06 2.68 2.04
C ILE A 72 0.89 3.18 2.92
N THR A 73 0.07 4.09 2.37
CA THR A 73 -1.00 4.78 3.10
C THR A 73 -2.39 4.46 2.58
N GLY A 74 -2.48 3.70 1.49
CA GLY A 74 -3.75 3.28 0.91
C GLY A 74 -3.59 2.47 -0.36
N VAL A 75 -4.69 1.86 -0.79
CA VAL A 75 -4.77 1.06 -2.02
C VAL A 75 -5.96 1.47 -2.85
N GLY A 76 -5.78 1.46 -4.17
CA GLY A 76 -6.82 1.62 -5.16
C GLY A 76 -6.99 0.37 -6.01
N TYR A 77 -8.21 0.13 -6.50
CA TYR A 77 -8.52 -0.99 -7.37
C TYR A 77 -9.21 -0.49 -8.64
N ALA A 78 -8.65 -0.90 -9.76
CA ALA A 78 -9.23 -0.59 -11.05
C ALA A 78 -10.53 -1.36 -11.27
N ILE A 79 -11.53 -0.69 -11.83
CA ILE A 79 -12.82 -1.28 -12.17
C ILE A 79 -12.88 -1.47 -13.67
N ILE A 80 -13.26 -2.68 -14.12
CA ILE A 80 -13.52 -2.96 -15.52
C ILE A 80 -15.03 -3.07 -15.71
N GLY A 81 -15.55 -2.42 -16.73
CA GLY A 81 -16.89 -2.63 -17.22
C GLY A 81 -17.71 -1.36 -17.34
N GLY A 82 -18.07 -1.03 -18.58
CA GLY A 82 -18.95 0.09 -18.95
C GLY A 82 -20.45 -0.22 -18.80
N GLY A 83 -20.82 -1.16 -17.97
CA GLY A 83 -22.20 -1.68 -17.88
C GLY A 83 -23.13 -1.01 -16.88
N GLY A 84 -22.82 0.18 -16.40
CA GLY A 84 -23.74 0.91 -15.51
C GLY A 84 -23.81 0.40 -14.07
N LEU A 85 -23.11 -0.64 -13.77
CA LEU A 85 -23.06 -1.20 -12.43
C LEU A 85 -21.87 -0.59 -11.69
N GLN A 86 -22.15 0.34 -10.80
CA GLN A 86 -21.13 0.99 -9.98
C GLN A 86 -20.94 0.18 -8.70
N PRO A 87 -19.71 -0.24 -8.34
CA PRO A 87 -19.51 -0.81 -7.03
C PRO A 87 -19.95 0.21 -6.01
N GLY A 88 -20.82 -0.21 -5.13
CA GLY A 88 -21.31 0.63 -4.07
C GLY A 88 -21.91 -0.21 -2.97
N GLY A 89 -21.39 -0.08 -1.77
CA GLY A 89 -21.92 -0.78 -0.62
C GLY A 89 -20.95 -0.78 0.55
N VAL A 90 -21.43 -1.22 1.69
CA VAL A 90 -20.63 -1.35 2.90
C VAL A 90 -20.26 -2.82 3.07
N ILE A 91 -18.97 -3.11 3.19
CA ILE A 91 -18.49 -4.37 3.75
C ILE A 91 -18.57 -4.20 5.26
N PRO A 92 -19.41 -4.95 5.96
CA PRO A 92 -19.68 -4.70 7.39
C PRO A 92 -18.44 -4.86 8.26
N LYS A 93 -17.54 -5.76 7.87
CA LYS A 93 -16.34 -6.05 8.67
C LYS A 93 -15.18 -6.50 7.79
N LEU A 94 -14.44 -5.51 7.30
CA LEU A 94 -13.23 -5.70 6.49
C LEU A 94 -11.99 -5.51 7.36
N GLN A 95 -11.00 -6.38 7.17
CA GLN A 95 -9.64 -6.21 7.67
C GLN A 95 -8.65 -6.35 6.52
N ILE A 96 -7.63 -5.52 6.51
CA ILE A 96 -6.49 -5.62 5.58
C ILE A 96 -5.22 -5.61 6.40
N ASP A 97 -4.38 -6.59 6.18
CA ASP A 97 -3.03 -6.67 6.74
C ASP A 97 -2.02 -6.56 5.60
N LEU A 98 -0.86 -5.96 5.87
CA LEU A 98 0.31 -5.98 5.00
C LEU A 98 1.49 -6.62 5.72
N SER A 99 2.34 -7.28 4.95
CA SER A 99 3.64 -7.78 5.43
C SER A 99 4.65 -7.89 4.29
N THR A 100 5.94 -7.89 4.64
CA THR A 100 7.03 -8.26 3.71
C THR A 100 7.22 -9.76 3.72
N THR A 101 7.09 -10.40 2.56
CA THR A 101 7.17 -11.86 2.42
C THR A 101 8.33 -12.30 1.55
N SER A 102 8.90 -13.46 1.85
CA SER A 102 9.86 -14.13 0.96
C SER A 102 9.20 -14.92 -0.18
N LYS A 103 7.87 -15.05 -0.16
CA LYS A 103 7.14 -15.72 -1.24
C LYS A 103 7.03 -14.79 -2.44
N GLY A 104 7.28 -15.32 -3.62
CA GLY A 104 7.09 -14.57 -4.88
C GLY A 104 5.75 -14.87 -5.53
N PRO A 105 5.42 -14.14 -6.60
CA PRO A 105 4.31 -14.48 -7.49
C PRO A 105 4.40 -15.96 -7.91
N ASP A 106 3.24 -16.63 -8.01
CA ASP A 106 3.08 -18.07 -8.24
C ASP A 106 3.71 -18.99 -7.18
N GLY A 107 4.36 -18.40 -6.14
CA GLY A 107 5.05 -19.13 -5.08
C GLY A 107 4.35 -19.12 -3.71
N LEU A 108 3.12 -18.58 -3.62
CA LEU A 108 2.35 -18.62 -2.38
C LEU A 108 2.08 -20.04 -1.92
N SER A 109 2.16 -20.29 -0.61
CA SER A 109 1.66 -21.51 -0.01
C SER A 109 0.13 -21.52 0.02
N THR A 110 -0.47 -22.71 -0.08
CA THR A 110 -1.91 -22.85 0.20
C THR A 110 -2.22 -22.62 1.68
N VAL A 111 -1.23 -22.74 2.58
CA VAL A 111 -1.37 -22.43 4.01
C VAL A 111 -1.14 -20.94 4.20
N PHE A 112 -2.18 -20.20 4.53
CA PHE A 112 -2.13 -18.73 4.65
C PHE A 112 -1.03 -18.22 5.58
N ALA A 113 -0.82 -18.88 6.71
CA ALA A 113 0.15 -18.45 7.70
C ALA A 113 1.61 -18.52 7.19
N GLU A 114 1.91 -19.39 6.23
CA GLU A 114 3.25 -19.54 5.67
C GLU A 114 3.63 -18.43 4.68
N ASN A 115 2.68 -17.61 4.28
CA ASN A 115 2.89 -16.49 3.37
C ASN A 115 3.19 -15.18 4.12
N VAL A 116 2.75 -15.10 5.39
CA VAL A 116 2.80 -13.88 6.19
C VAL A 116 4.19 -13.62 6.72
N GLY A 117 4.71 -12.43 6.50
CA GLY A 117 6.01 -12.00 7.02
C GLY A 117 5.98 -11.58 8.49
N ALA A 118 7.17 -11.48 9.09
CA ALA A 118 7.32 -11.19 10.52
C ALA A 118 6.91 -9.75 10.90
N ASP A 119 6.88 -8.84 9.94
CA ASP A 119 6.49 -7.45 10.07
C ASP A 119 4.98 -7.20 9.86
N ASN A 120 4.19 -8.28 9.86
CA ASN A 120 2.74 -8.21 9.60
C ASN A 120 2.05 -7.15 10.44
N ARG A 121 1.25 -6.31 9.77
CA ARG A 121 0.53 -5.21 10.40
C ARG A 121 -0.87 -5.07 9.85
N ILE A 122 -1.84 -4.90 10.74
CA ILE A 122 -3.20 -4.49 10.38
C ILE A 122 -3.13 -3.02 9.93
N VAL A 123 -3.45 -2.77 8.68
CA VAL A 123 -3.50 -1.43 8.08
C VAL A 123 -4.92 -0.88 7.98
N VAL A 124 -5.90 -1.77 7.87
CA VAL A 124 -7.32 -1.48 8.05
C VAL A 124 -7.87 -2.45 9.08
N GLY A 125 -8.34 -1.93 10.21
CA GLY A 125 -8.89 -2.75 11.29
C GLY A 125 -10.22 -3.41 10.90
N PRO A 126 -10.69 -4.43 11.63
CA PRO A 126 -11.98 -5.06 11.36
C PRO A 126 -13.11 -4.05 11.64
N LYS A 127 -13.56 -3.37 10.59
CA LYS A 127 -14.56 -2.30 10.65
C LYS A 127 -15.39 -2.25 9.38
N PRO A 128 -16.54 -1.53 9.39
CA PRO A 128 -17.26 -1.23 8.17
C PRO A 128 -16.40 -0.39 7.21
N VAL A 129 -16.33 -0.82 5.94
CA VAL A 129 -15.64 -0.09 4.87
C VAL A 129 -16.61 0.11 3.71
N TYR A 130 -16.76 1.35 3.28
CA TYR A 130 -17.55 1.69 2.12
C TYR A 130 -16.72 1.53 0.85
N ILE A 131 -17.16 0.67 -0.05
CA ILE A 131 -16.57 0.48 -1.37
C ILE A 131 -17.47 1.19 -2.37
N ALA A 132 -16.93 2.17 -3.08
CA ALA A 132 -17.66 2.92 -4.09
C ALA A 132 -16.79 3.18 -5.31
N ALA A 133 -17.40 3.11 -6.48
CA ALA A 133 -16.80 3.72 -7.66
C ALA A 133 -16.72 5.24 -7.46
N ASN A 134 -15.66 5.82 -7.98
CA ASN A 134 -15.39 7.25 -7.83
C ASN A 134 -15.32 7.72 -6.36
N THR A 135 -14.56 7.00 -5.55
CA THR A 135 -14.26 7.38 -4.16
C THR A 135 -13.74 8.83 -4.12
N PRO A 136 -14.38 9.75 -3.37
CA PRO A 136 -13.92 11.12 -3.28
C PRO A 136 -12.49 11.20 -2.73
N GLY A 137 -11.63 11.95 -3.42
CA GLY A 137 -10.23 12.11 -3.02
C GLY A 137 -9.35 10.87 -3.28
N ASP A 138 -9.78 9.98 -4.18
CA ASP A 138 -8.94 8.89 -4.69
C ASP A 138 -7.73 9.45 -5.47
N PRO A 139 -6.51 9.28 -4.96
CA PRO A 139 -5.32 9.77 -5.66
C PRO A 139 -4.86 8.82 -6.78
N THR A 140 -5.45 7.62 -6.86
CA THR A 140 -5.04 6.59 -7.83
C THR A 140 -5.75 6.74 -9.17
N GLY A 141 -6.93 7.35 -9.18
CA GLY A 141 -7.78 7.45 -10.37
C GLY A 141 -8.45 6.12 -10.76
N PHE A 142 -8.38 5.09 -9.93
CA PHE A 142 -8.91 3.76 -10.20
C PHE A 142 -10.40 3.61 -9.86
N GLY A 143 -10.94 4.57 -9.13
CA GLY A 143 -12.34 4.64 -8.75
C GLY A 143 -12.61 4.06 -7.36
N VAL A 144 -12.09 2.91 -7.00
CA VAL A 144 -12.16 2.38 -5.63
C VAL A 144 -10.87 2.70 -4.91
N PHE A 145 -10.97 3.36 -3.76
CA PHE A 145 -9.81 3.67 -2.93
C PHE A 145 -10.10 3.39 -1.46
N ILE A 146 -9.20 2.66 -0.81
CA ILE A 146 -9.23 2.37 0.63
C ILE A 146 -8.01 3.01 1.28
N ARG A 147 -8.27 4.05 2.08
CA ARG A 147 -7.23 4.69 2.90
C ARG A 147 -6.95 3.81 4.11
N PHE A 148 -5.68 3.65 4.43
CA PHE A 148 -5.26 2.90 5.61
C PHE A 148 -5.43 3.71 6.90
N ASP A 149 -5.80 3.02 7.98
CA ASP A 149 -5.84 3.58 9.34
C ASP A 149 -4.43 3.76 9.90
N THR A 150 -3.55 2.82 9.52
CA THR A 150 -2.15 2.81 9.94
C THR A 150 -1.28 2.60 8.71
N PRO A 151 -0.36 3.52 8.40
CA PRO A 151 0.60 3.32 7.32
C PRO A 151 1.46 2.08 7.54
N PHE A 152 1.81 1.40 6.46
CA PHE A 152 2.75 0.28 6.46
C PHE A 152 4.09 0.72 5.88
N PHE A 153 5.16 0.59 6.65
CA PHE A 153 6.51 0.81 6.13
C PHE A 153 6.92 -0.37 5.27
N TYR A 154 7.28 -0.11 4.01
CA TYR A 154 7.72 -1.13 3.08
C TYR A 154 9.05 -0.76 2.44
N ASP A 155 10.01 -1.69 2.52
CA ASP A 155 11.30 -1.62 1.83
C ASP A 155 11.37 -2.78 0.82
N PRO A 156 11.29 -2.51 -0.51
CA PRO A 156 11.33 -3.55 -1.53
C PRO A 156 12.62 -4.39 -1.52
N ALA A 157 13.70 -3.89 -0.92
CA ALA A 157 14.95 -4.63 -0.78
C ALA A 157 14.85 -5.81 0.21
N GLN A 158 13.82 -5.82 1.07
CA GLN A 158 13.64 -6.85 2.09
C GLN A 158 12.79 -8.03 1.60
N GLY A 159 12.05 -7.88 0.49
CA GLY A 159 11.20 -8.94 -0.07
C GLY A 159 9.98 -8.40 -0.78
N ASN A 160 9.10 -9.30 -1.16
CA ASN A 160 7.85 -8.98 -1.85
C ASN A 160 6.79 -8.46 -0.88
N LEU A 161 5.83 -7.69 -1.38
CA LEU A 161 4.71 -7.22 -0.58
C LEU A 161 3.60 -8.27 -0.59
N LEU A 162 3.10 -8.64 0.59
CA LEU A 162 1.89 -9.45 0.76
C LEU A 162 0.77 -8.59 1.33
N MET A 163 -0.40 -8.67 0.71
CA MET A 163 -1.65 -8.11 1.23
C MET A 163 -2.59 -9.26 1.59
N ASP A 164 -3.10 -9.28 2.84
CA ASP A 164 -4.06 -10.27 3.36
C ASP A 164 -5.37 -9.54 3.65
N VAL A 165 -6.36 -9.75 2.79
CA VAL A 165 -7.69 -9.16 2.91
C VAL A 165 -8.64 -10.18 3.52
N ARG A 166 -9.28 -9.78 4.62
CA ARG A 166 -10.29 -10.58 5.31
C ARG A 166 -11.62 -9.86 5.28
N ASN A 167 -12.50 -10.35 4.43
CA ASN A 167 -13.91 -9.98 4.46
C ASN A 167 -14.60 -10.90 5.47
N ILE A 168 -14.69 -10.44 6.73
CA ILE A 168 -15.07 -11.26 7.88
C ILE A 168 -16.57 -11.50 7.93
N GLU A 169 -17.34 -10.50 7.52
CA GLU A 169 -18.79 -10.60 7.39
C GLU A 169 -19.15 -10.20 5.98
N ALA A 170 -19.62 -11.17 5.20
CA ALA A 170 -20.11 -10.87 3.87
C ALA A 170 -21.26 -9.87 3.99
N PRO A 171 -21.26 -8.83 3.19
CA PRO A 171 -22.36 -7.89 3.17
C PRO A 171 -23.62 -8.63 2.76
N GLY A 172 -24.74 -8.29 3.40
CA GLY A 172 -26.02 -8.61 2.84
C GLY A 172 -26.15 -8.05 1.41
N PHE A 173 -25.34 -7.07 1.06
CA PHE A 173 -25.32 -6.49 -0.27
C PHE A 173 -24.13 -5.53 -0.51
N VAL A 174 -23.04 -5.99 -1.11
CA VAL A 174 -22.35 -5.14 -2.08
C VAL A 174 -22.86 -5.59 -3.42
N GLN A 175 -23.63 -4.77 -4.08
CA GLN A 175 -24.10 -5.08 -5.42
C GLN A 175 -22.88 -5.28 -6.27
N SER A 176 -22.66 -6.51 -6.67
CA SER A 176 -21.55 -6.87 -7.56
C SER A 176 -21.84 -6.28 -8.89
N ALA A 177 -21.35 -5.16 -9.05
CA ALA A 177 -21.63 -4.53 -10.26
C ALA A 177 -20.41 -4.01 -10.88
N GLY A 178 -19.28 -4.25 -10.52
CA GLY A 178 -18.05 -4.03 -11.22
C GLY A 178 -17.16 -5.23 -11.02
N SER A 179 -16.68 -5.79 -12.06
CA SER A 179 -15.55 -6.66 -12.00
C SER A 179 -14.33 -5.78 -11.78
N PHE A 180 -13.47 -6.17 -10.85
CA PHE A 180 -12.18 -5.55 -10.72
C PHE A 180 -11.29 -5.94 -11.89
N ALA A 181 -10.39 -5.05 -12.29
CA ALA A 181 -9.35 -5.40 -13.24
C ALA A 181 -8.38 -6.37 -12.62
N GLY A 182 -8.08 -7.45 -13.31
CA GLY A 182 -7.05 -8.38 -12.90
C GLY A 182 -6.29 -8.94 -14.08
N LEU A 183 -5.17 -9.58 -13.80
CA LEU A 183 -4.42 -10.37 -14.76
C LEU A 183 -4.45 -11.83 -14.37
N ASN A 184 -4.64 -12.68 -15.37
CA ASN A 184 -4.58 -14.15 -15.25
C ASN A 184 -3.40 -14.65 -16.08
N LYS A 185 -2.21 -14.54 -15.52
CA LYS A 185 -1.00 -14.90 -16.24
C LYS A 185 0.05 -15.43 -15.28
N SER A 186 0.53 -16.65 -15.52
CA SER A 186 1.68 -17.16 -14.78
C SER A 186 2.96 -16.45 -15.18
N GLY A 187 3.82 -16.19 -14.20
CA GLY A 187 5.12 -15.53 -14.40
C GLY A 187 5.02 -14.02 -14.55
N ASP A 188 3.90 -13.42 -14.15
CA ASP A 188 3.79 -11.97 -13.99
C ASP A 188 4.18 -11.52 -12.58
N SER A 189 3.84 -10.29 -12.22
CA SER A 189 4.26 -9.67 -10.95
C SER A 189 3.28 -9.87 -9.79
N ILE A 190 2.19 -10.63 -9.98
CA ILE A 190 1.15 -10.86 -8.99
C ILE A 190 0.64 -12.30 -9.01
N SER A 191 0.16 -12.79 -7.88
CA SER A 191 -0.65 -14.01 -7.79
C SER A 191 -1.39 -14.04 -6.45
N SER A 192 -2.37 -14.93 -6.33
CA SER A 192 -3.22 -14.97 -5.16
C SER A 192 -3.41 -16.37 -4.57
N VAL A 193 -3.90 -16.38 -3.32
CA VAL A 193 -4.47 -17.55 -2.66
C VAL A 193 -5.71 -17.11 -1.89
N PHE A 194 -6.80 -17.84 -2.02
CA PHE A 194 -8.07 -17.42 -1.42
C PHE A 194 -8.87 -18.61 -0.86
N ALA A 195 -9.74 -18.30 0.07
CA ALA A 195 -10.74 -19.23 0.62
C ALA A 195 -12.08 -18.52 0.81
N PHE A 196 -13.17 -19.25 0.59
CA PHE A 196 -14.53 -18.73 0.75
C PHE A 196 -15.04 -18.76 2.21
N ASN A 197 -14.13 -19.00 3.16
CA ASN A 197 -14.37 -18.84 4.57
C ASN A 197 -13.13 -18.18 5.19
N VAL A 198 -13.31 -17.07 5.88
CA VAL A 198 -12.22 -16.32 6.51
C VAL A 198 -11.47 -17.12 7.58
N GLY A 199 -12.12 -18.12 8.17
CA GLY A 199 -11.55 -19.00 9.20
C GLY A 199 -10.71 -20.16 8.66
N ASP A 200 -10.71 -20.38 7.34
CA ASP A 200 -9.94 -21.49 6.76
C ASP A 200 -8.43 -21.24 6.91
N ALA A 201 -7.71 -22.28 7.30
CA ALA A 201 -6.25 -22.21 7.42
C ALA A 201 -5.55 -22.32 6.06
N THR A 202 -6.24 -22.89 5.06
CA THR A 202 -5.72 -23.14 3.71
C THR A 202 -6.65 -22.59 2.65
N GLY A 203 -6.09 -22.24 1.49
CA GLY A 203 -6.81 -21.72 0.35
C GLY A 203 -6.44 -22.39 -0.96
N ILE A 204 -7.06 -21.90 -2.02
CA ILE A 204 -6.83 -22.28 -3.41
C ILE A 204 -5.86 -21.25 -3.99
N ARG A 205 -4.75 -21.71 -4.56
CA ARG A 205 -3.81 -20.85 -5.29
C ARG A 205 -4.33 -20.56 -6.68
N ASP A 206 -4.10 -19.31 -7.10
CA ASP A 206 -4.41 -18.87 -8.44
C ASP A 206 -3.29 -17.97 -8.96
N THR A 207 -3.05 -17.97 -10.26
CA THR A 207 -2.18 -17.01 -10.95
C THR A 207 -2.86 -15.66 -11.13
N ILE A 208 -4.17 -15.61 -10.89
CA ILE A 208 -4.94 -14.37 -10.97
C ILE A 208 -4.61 -13.46 -9.80
N GLY A 209 -4.36 -12.18 -10.10
CA GLY A 209 -4.28 -11.10 -9.13
C GLY A 209 -5.04 -9.88 -9.59
N MET A 210 -5.43 -9.02 -8.64
CA MET A 210 -6.08 -7.74 -8.92
C MET A 210 -5.05 -6.68 -9.30
N THR A 211 -5.39 -5.88 -10.30
CA THR A 211 -4.62 -4.65 -10.56
C THR A 211 -4.81 -3.67 -9.42
N THR A 212 -3.75 -3.46 -8.68
CA THR A 212 -3.75 -2.68 -7.45
C THR A 212 -2.83 -1.45 -7.58
N ALA A 213 -3.31 -0.29 -7.15
CA ALA A 213 -2.53 0.93 -7.05
C ALA A 213 -2.22 1.23 -5.58
N PHE A 214 -0.95 1.32 -5.24
CA PHE A 214 -0.50 1.67 -3.90
C PHE A 214 -0.16 3.15 -3.82
N VAL A 215 -0.66 3.84 -2.80
CA VAL A 215 -0.26 5.21 -2.48
C VAL A 215 0.89 5.14 -1.49
N VAL A 216 2.05 5.64 -1.91
CA VAL A 216 3.30 5.55 -1.13
C VAL A 216 3.78 6.95 -0.79
N GLU A 217 3.94 7.23 0.49
CA GLU A 217 4.59 8.42 1.00
C GLU A 217 6.07 8.12 1.23
N PRO A 218 6.99 8.86 0.57
CA PRO A 218 8.41 8.66 0.79
C PRO A 218 8.80 9.11 2.20
N ILE A 219 9.88 8.53 2.73
CA ILE A 219 10.49 9.01 3.97
C ILE A 219 11.01 10.43 3.70
N PRO A 220 10.66 11.42 4.55
CA PRO A 220 11.23 12.75 4.42
C PRO A 220 12.75 12.68 4.62
N GLU A 221 13.49 12.99 3.56
CA GLU A 221 14.94 13.11 3.68
C GLU A 221 15.27 14.25 4.67
N PRO A 222 16.24 14.07 5.58
CA PRO A 222 16.71 15.17 6.40
C PRO A 222 17.17 16.28 5.44
N SER A 223 16.46 17.39 5.41
CA SER A 223 16.79 18.45 4.48
C SER A 223 18.25 18.85 4.69
N THR A 224 19.00 18.95 3.60
CA THR A 224 20.40 19.39 3.62
C THR A 224 20.59 20.69 4.41
N ILE A 225 19.55 21.53 4.44
CA ILE A 225 19.46 22.76 5.24
C ILE A 225 19.43 22.45 6.74
N THR A 226 18.68 21.41 7.18
CA THR A 226 18.66 21.00 8.60
C THR A 226 20.02 20.47 9.03
N LEU A 227 20.68 19.69 8.19
CA LEU A 227 22.04 19.21 8.44
C LEU A 227 23.06 20.35 8.47
N LEU A 228 22.92 21.31 7.55
CA LEU A 228 23.81 22.49 7.50
C LEU A 228 23.63 23.41 8.72
N THR A 229 22.41 23.62 9.19
CA THR A 229 22.12 24.43 10.39
C THR A 229 22.62 23.78 11.67
N LEU A 230 22.63 22.44 11.74
CA LEU A 230 23.23 21.70 12.84
C LEU A 230 24.78 21.66 12.77
N ALA A 231 25.34 21.62 11.56
CA ALA A 231 26.80 21.58 11.35
C ALA A 231 27.48 22.94 11.55
N LEU A 232 26.87 24.04 11.14
CA LEU A 232 27.42 25.39 11.23
C LEU A 232 27.82 25.80 12.66
N PRO A 233 27.02 25.61 13.71
CA PRO A 233 27.42 25.90 15.08
C PRO A 233 28.63 25.08 15.53
N LEU A 234 28.69 23.80 15.16
CA LEU A 234 29.79 22.89 15.51
C LEU A 234 31.09 23.33 14.87
N ILE A 235 31.05 23.73 13.60
CA ILE A 235 32.21 24.26 12.87
C ILE A 235 32.67 25.58 13.53
N PHE A 236 31.74 26.46 13.88
CA PHE A 236 32.07 27.74 14.52
C PHE A 236 32.72 27.55 15.89
N PHE A 237 32.22 26.60 16.69
CA PHE A 237 32.86 26.24 17.98
C PHE A 237 34.23 25.62 17.80
N ALA A 238 34.40 24.74 16.82
CA ALA A 238 35.71 24.12 16.54
C ALA A 238 36.78 25.13 16.10
N VAL A 239 36.41 26.10 15.25
CA VAL A 239 37.30 27.16 14.78
C VAL A 239 37.67 28.12 15.92
N ARG A 240 36.70 28.43 16.80
CA ARG A 240 36.97 29.33 17.96
C ARG A 240 37.91 28.69 18.96
N ARG A 241 37.84 27.37 19.18
CA ARG A 241 38.70 26.63 20.10
C ARG A 241 40.18 26.59 19.64
N LYS A 242 40.42 26.61 18.32
CA LYS A 242 41.78 26.65 17.73
C LYS A 242 42.44 28.03 17.79
N ARG A 243 41.70 29.09 18.10
CA ARG A 243 42.22 30.48 18.14
C ARG A 243 42.54 30.98 19.55
N GLN A 244 42.41 30.14 20.59
CA GLN A 244 42.91 30.53 21.90
C GLN A 244 44.41 30.31 21.96
N PRO A 245 45.22 31.38 22.17
CA PRO A 245 46.64 31.23 22.35
C PRO A 245 46.90 30.49 23.68
N THR A 246 47.76 29.50 23.64
CA THR A 246 48.33 28.88 24.84
C THR A 246 49.25 29.91 25.47
N ASN A 247 48.85 30.43 26.64
CA ASN A 247 49.73 31.15 27.53
C ASN A 247 50.66 30.16 28.23
#